data_87353177f032b0e74fd92177498340ec
#
_entry.id   87353177f032b0e74fd92177498340ec
#
_cell.length_a   1.000
_cell.length_b   1.000
_cell.length_c   1.000
_cell.angle_alpha   90.00
_cell.angle_beta   90.00
_cell.angle_gamma   90.00
#
_symmetry.space_group_name_H-M   'P 1'
#
loop_
_entity.id
_entity.type
_entity.pdbx_description
1 polymer ?
#
loop_
_entity_poly.entity_id
_entity_poly.type
_entity_poly.pdbx_seq_one_letter_code
_entity_poly.pdbx_strand_id
1 'polypeptide(L)'
;MKRMKILVFVLLCLLLLTACGGGNVRNVERDPGKSEIYTKAQINSAMDEVMSFFAKEFDGCTMTEIRYDEERFADRQLETQERYGAEVIILLTDFDVDSSGGDGSLNPNSTYRNYQWTLTRTLFGWEIQDWGYG
;
A
#
# COMPACT_ATOMS: atom_id res chain seq x y z
N MET A 1 -36.50 27.20 4.33
CA MET A 1 -35.11 27.46 4.80
C MET A 1 -34.62 26.49 5.85
N LYS A 2 -35.39 26.14 6.89
CA LYS A 2 -34.97 25.14 7.90
C LYS A 2 -34.76 23.74 7.31
N ARG A 3 -35.58 23.31 6.35
CA ARG A 3 -35.47 21.98 5.69
C ARG A 3 -34.19 21.86 4.84
N MET A 4 -33.76 22.94 4.21
CA MET A 4 -32.54 22.98 3.38
C MET A 4 -31.27 22.92 4.23
N LYS A 5 -31.28 23.56 5.42
CA LYS A 5 -30.16 23.50 6.38
C LYS A 5 -30.00 22.10 6.98
N ILE A 6 -31.10 21.40 7.25
CA ILE A 6 -31.10 20.01 7.74
C ILE A 6 -30.60 19.07 6.64
N LEU A 7 -31.01 19.26 5.40
CA LEU A 7 -30.56 18.46 4.27
C LEU A 7 -29.04 18.58 4.02
N VAL A 8 -28.52 19.79 4.09
CA VAL A 8 -27.08 20.07 3.96
C VAL A 8 -26.29 19.46 5.11
N PHE A 9 -26.82 19.51 6.33
CA PHE A 9 -26.18 18.92 7.51
C PHE A 9 -26.16 17.38 7.43
N VAL A 10 -27.24 16.74 6.99
CA VAL A 10 -27.34 15.30 6.78
C VAL A 10 -26.39 14.85 5.67
N LEU A 11 -26.28 15.62 4.58
CA LEU A 11 -25.34 15.33 3.49
C LEU A 11 -23.90 15.47 3.95
N LEU A 12 -23.58 16.45 4.79
CA LEU A 12 -22.24 16.65 5.35
C LEU A 12 -21.88 15.52 6.32
N CYS A 13 -22.84 15.05 7.14
CA CYS A 13 -22.64 13.88 8.04
C CYS A 13 -22.43 12.59 7.25
N LEU A 14 -23.12 12.39 6.12
CA LEU A 14 -22.91 11.26 5.23
C LEU A 14 -21.53 11.26 4.59
N LEU A 15 -20.99 12.43 4.22
CA LEU A 15 -19.65 12.59 3.69
C LEU A 15 -18.57 12.30 4.76
N LEU A 16 -18.84 12.60 6.02
CA LEU A 16 -17.95 12.27 7.15
C LEU A 16 -17.93 10.77 7.47
N LEU A 17 -19.03 10.05 7.26
CA LEU A 17 -19.13 8.61 7.48
C LEU A 17 -18.35 7.82 6.42
N THR A 18 -18.19 8.33 5.18
CA THR A 18 -17.39 7.69 4.12
C THR A 18 -15.89 7.87 4.32
N ALA A 19 -15.45 8.76 5.23
CA ALA A 19 -14.03 9.00 5.54
C ALA A 19 -13.46 8.07 6.63
N CYS A 20 -14.28 7.17 7.22
CA CYS A 20 -13.91 6.29 8.34
C CYS A 20 -13.41 4.90 7.90
N GLY A 21 -13.12 4.66 6.61
CA GLY A 21 -12.57 3.41 6.08
C GLY A 21 -11.11 3.56 5.69
N GLY A 22 -10.42 2.42 5.54
CA GLY A 22 -9.06 2.35 5.01
C GLY A 22 -7.99 2.04 6.04
N GLY A 23 -6.76 1.91 5.54
CA GLY A 23 -5.57 1.67 6.34
C GLY A 23 -4.93 2.96 6.85
N ASN A 24 -4.06 2.81 7.84
CA ASN A 24 -3.30 3.90 8.43
C ASN A 24 -1.85 3.87 7.93
N VAL A 25 -1.42 4.94 7.29
CA VAL A 25 -0.05 5.13 6.78
C VAL A 25 0.61 6.41 7.33
N ARG A 26 0.19 6.88 8.50
CA ARG A 26 0.64 8.17 9.06
C ARG A 26 2.07 8.15 9.59
N ASN A 27 2.53 7.04 10.14
CA ASN A 27 3.82 6.91 10.80
C ASN A 27 4.63 5.74 10.23
N VAL A 28 4.73 5.66 8.92
CA VAL A 28 5.46 4.61 8.22
C VAL A 28 6.94 4.95 8.17
N GLU A 29 7.79 4.03 8.61
CA GLU A 29 9.21 4.08 8.35
C GLU A 29 9.48 3.66 6.91
N ARG A 30 10.12 4.53 6.13
CA ARG A 30 10.45 4.28 4.72
C ARG A 30 11.94 4.01 4.58
N ASP A 31 12.27 2.82 4.10
CA ASP A 31 13.65 2.43 3.82
C ASP A 31 13.81 2.07 2.34
N PRO A 32 14.29 3.00 1.50
CA PRO A 32 14.53 2.72 0.09
C PRO A 32 15.76 1.83 -0.15
N GLY A 33 16.57 1.57 0.88
CA GLY A 33 17.78 0.77 0.75
C GLY A 33 18.81 1.36 -0.21
N LYS A 34 19.67 0.49 -0.69
CA LYS A 34 20.65 0.79 -1.74
C LYS A 34 20.21 0.10 -3.03
N SER A 35 20.35 0.78 -4.16
CA SER A 35 20.00 0.23 -5.46
C SER A 35 20.98 0.67 -6.53
N GLU A 36 21.37 -0.27 -7.41
CA GLU A 36 22.08 -0.02 -8.66
C GLU A 36 21.12 -0.04 -9.86
N ILE A 37 19.88 -0.53 -9.67
CA ILE A 37 18.87 -0.67 -10.71
C ILE A 37 17.96 0.56 -10.77
N TYR A 38 17.52 1.05 -9.60
CA TYR A 38 16.56 2.15 -9.48
C TYR A 38 17.13 3.34 -8.74
N THR A 39 16.72 4.54 -9.14
CA THR A 39 16.97 5.74 -8.37
C THR A 39 16.12 5.76 -7.09
N LYS A 40 16.57 6.50 -6.10
CA LYS A 40 15.81 6.70 -4.86
C LYS A 40 14.41 7.28 -5.12
N ALA A 41 14.30 8.19 -6.09
CA ALA A 41 13.03 8.77 -6.51
C ALA A 41 12.08 7.72 -7.11
N GLN A 42 12.60 6.79 -7.91
CA GLN A 42 11.82 5.70 -8.47
C GLN A 42 11.30 4.74 -7.40
N ILE A 43 12.15 4.37 -6.44
CA ILE A 43 11.76 3.52 -5.31
C ILE A 43 10.70 4.22 -4.45
N ASN A 44 10.89 5.49 -4.13
CA ASN A 44 9.93 6.26 -3.35
C ASN A 44 8.58 6.42 -4.08
N SER A 45 8.60 6.56 -5.39
CA SER A 45 7.36 6.60 -6.20
C SER A 45 6.59 5.29 -6.12
N ALA A 46 7.28 4.14 -6.16
CA ALA A 46 6.66 2.83 -5.96
C ALA A 46 6.09 2.67 -4.54
N MET A 47 6.80 3.14 -3.53
CA MET A 47 6.33 3.16 -2.15
C MET A 47 5.07 4.00 -1.98
N ASP A 48 5.00 5.16 -2.63
CA ASP A 48 3.82 6.03 -2.61
C ASP A 48 2.58 5.31 -3.15
N GLU A 49 2.72 4.53 -4.24
CA GLU A 49 1.64 3.73 -4.79
C GLU A 49 1.13 2.67 -3.81
N VAL A 50 2.03 1.93 -3.18
CA VAL A 50 1.67 0.91 -2.17
C VAL A 50 0.97 1.57 -0.98
N MET A 51 1.52 2.66 -0.47
CA MET A 51 0.94 3.37 0.68
C MET A 51 -0.45 3.94 0.36
N SER A 52 -0.63 4.48 -0.83
CA SER A 52 -1.92 5.00 -1.30
C SER A 52 -2.98 3.90 -1.41
N PHE A 53 -2.61 2.76 -1.98
CA PHE A 53 -3.49 1.60 -2.07
C PHE A 53 -3.84 1.04 -0.69
N PHE A 54 -2.84 0.87 0.16
CA PHE A 54 -3.02 0.39 1.54
C PHE A 54 -3.98 1.29 2.33
N ALA A 55 -3.82 2.60 2.22
CA ALA A 55 -4.68 3.56 2.87
C ALA A 55 -6.14 3.48 2.44
N LYS A 56 -6.41 3.02 1.22
CA LYS A 56 -7.78 2.86 0.69
C LYS A 56 -8.39 1.50 1.01
N GLU A 57 -7.60 0.43 0.93
CA GLU A 57 -8.11 -0.94 0.84
C GLU A 57 -7.85 -1.79 2.08
N PHE A 58 -6.90 -1.43 2.92
CA PHE A 58 -6.50 -2.23 4.09
C PHE A 58 -7.16 -1.73 5.37
N ASP A 59 -8.48 -1.83 5.44
CA ASP A 59 -9.26 -1.42 6.61
C ASP A 59 -8.76 -2.08 7.90
N GLY A 60 -8.64 -1.29 8.95
CA GLY A 60 -8.22 -1.78 10.26
C GLY A 60 -6.73 -2.16 10.35
N CYS A 61 -5.93 -1.85 9.34
CA CYS A 61 -4.51 -2.14 9.31
C CYS A 61 -3.68 -0.87 9.45
N THR A 62 -2.55 -0.98 10.13
CA THR A 62 -1.58 0.11 10.30
C THR A 62 -0.23 -0.33 9.76
N MET A 63 0.23 0.31 8.68
CA MET A 63 1.55 0.07 8.14
C MET A 63 2.61 0.68 9.04
N THR A 64 3.61 -0.10 9.42
CA THR A 64 4.71 0.34 10.28
C THR A 64 5.99 0.60 9.51
N GLU A 65 6.26 -0.21 8.49
CA GLU A 65 7.46 -0.09 7.65
C GLU A 65 7.16 -0.46 6.20
N ILE A 66 7.83 0.24 5.28
CA ILE A 66 7.93 -0.10 3.87
C ILE A 66 9.38 0.01 3.43
N ARG A 67 9.89 -1.02 2.75
CA ARG A 67 11.30 -1.10 2.37
C ARG A 67 11.53 -1.76 1.02
N TYR A 68 12.67 -1.46 0.44
CA TYR A 68 13.20 -2.09 -0.77
C TYR A 68 14.50 -2.83 -0.45
N ASP A 69 14.58 -4.09 -0.83
CA ASP A 69 15.75 -4.95 -0.64
C ASP A 69 16.17 -5.57 -1.98
N GLU A 70 17.05 -4.87 -2.69
CA GLU A 70 17.50 -5.28 -4.02
C GLU A 70 18.29 -6.59 -4.00
N GLU A 71 19.14 -6.78 -3.01
CA GLU A 71 19.93 -7.99 -2.87
C GLU A 71 19.04 -9.24 -2.80
N ARG A 72 17.92 -9.12 -2.09
CA ARG A 72 16.95 -10.21 -1.95
C ARG A 72 16.15 -10.46 -3.23
N PHE A 73 15.78 -9.42 -3.96
CA PHE A 73 14.76 -9.51 -5.01
C PHE A 73 15.28 -9.26 -6.44
N ALA A 74 16.55 -8.90 -6.65
CA ALA A 74 17.06 -8.57 -7.97
C ALA A 74 16.79 -9.68 -9.01
N ASP A 75 17.10 -10.91 -8.70
CA ASP A 75 16.90 -12.04 -9.61
C ASP A 75 15.42 -12.30 -9.87
N ARG A 76 14.60 -12.27 -8.83
CA ARG A 76 13.16 -12.46 -8.95
C ARG A 76 12.49 -11.34 -9.75
N GLN A 77 12.96 -10.11 -9.61
CA GLN A 77 12.50 -8.99 -10.43
C GLN A 77 12.76 -9.23 -11.91
N LEU A 78 13.93 -9.73 -12.28
CA LEU A 78 14.26 -10.07 -13.66
C LEU A 78 13.36 -11.16 -14.23
N GLU A 79 13.15 -12.23 -13.49
CA GLU A 79 12.22 -13.32 -13.89
C GLU A 79 10.78 -12.81 -14.06
N THR A 80 10.34 -11.95 -13.16
CA THR A 80 8.99 -11.40 -13.17
C THR A 80 8.79 -10.41 -14.31
N GLN A 81 9.83 -9.68 -14.72
CA GLN A 81 9.81 -8.79 -15.89
C GLN A 81 9.48 -9.53 -17.17
N GLU A 82 9.99 -10.73 -17.35
CA GLU A 82 9.66 -11.56 -18.52
C GLU A 82 8.17 -11.88 -18.57
N ARG A 83 7.56 -12.14 -17.42
CA ARG A 83 6.13 -12.46 -17.31
C ARG A 83 5.23 -11.27 -17.64
N TYR A 84 5.58 -10.09 -17.14
CA TYR A 84 4.75 -8.88 -17.29
C TYR A 84 5.12 -8.04 -18.53
N GLY A 85 6.27 -8.27 -19.14
CA GLY A 85 6.75 -7.46 -20.26
C GLY A 85 7.05 -6.00 -19.89
N ALA A 86 7.40 -5.73 -18.63
CA ALA A 86 7.70 -4.41 -18.07
C ALA A 86 8.69 -4.51 -16.93
N GLU A 87 9.37 -3.42 -16.60
CA GLU A 87 10.20 -3.36 -15.40
C GLU A 87 9.37 -3.64 -14.14
N VAL A 88 9.94 -4.38 -13.20
CA VAL A 88 9.30 -4.82 -11.97
C VAL A 88 10.10 -4.36 -10.76
N ILE A 89 9.42 -3.85 -9.75
CA ILE A 89 9.96 -3.64 -8.41
C ILE A 89 9.14 -4.45 -7.40
N ILE A 90 9.83 -5.08 -6.44
CA ILE A 90 9.21 -5.80 -5.34
C ILE A 90 9.52 -5.06 -4.04
N LEU A 91 8.48 -4.65 -3.33
CA LEU A 91 8.58 -3.98 -2.03
C LEU A 91 8.11 -4.89 -0.91
N LEU A 92 8.61 -4.63 0.29
CA LEU A 92 8.20 -5.31 1.51
C LEU A 92 7.53 -4.32 2.46
N THR A 93 6.47 -4.76 3.12
CA THR A 93 5.83 -4.02 4.19
C THR A 93 5.65 -4.86 5.43
N ASP A 94 5.68 -4.19 6.58
CA ASP A 94 5.20 -4.73 7.84
C ASP A 94 3.97 -3.92 8.25
N PHE A 95 2.94 -4.58 8.76
CA PHE A 95 1.73 -3.90 9.24
C PHE A 95 1.04 -4.68 10.36
N ASP A 96 0.34 -3.94 11.21
CA ASP A 96 -0.48 -4.48 12.29
C ASP A 96 -1.95 -4.51 11.86
N VAL A 97 -2.66 -5.52 12.30
CA VAL A 97 -4.09 -5.71 12.08
C VAL A 97 -4.83 -5.56 13.40
N ASP A 98 -5.90 -4.78 13.42
CA ASP A 98 -6.73 -4.59 14.60
C ASP A 98 -7.68 -5.77 14.86
N SER A 99 -8.62 -5.60 15.79
CA SER A 99 -9.57 -6.65 16.18
C SER A 99 -10.57 -7.03 15.07
N SER A 100 -10.71 -6.21 14.03
CA SER A 100 -11.63 -6.49 12.91
C SER A 100 -11.12 -7.58 11.95
N GLY A 101 -9.79 -7.80 11.90
CA GLY A 101 -9.18 -8.67 10.89
C GLY A 101 -9.21 -8.06 9.48
N GLY A 102 -9.14 -6.73 9.38
CA GLY A 102 -9.25 -6.03 8.11
C GLY A 102 -10.68 -6.12 7.56
N ASP A 103 -10.82 -6.66 6.36
CA ASP A 103 -12.12 -7.01 5.75
C ASP A 103 -12.64 -8.40 6.16
N GLY A 104 -12.00 -9.04 7.13
CA GLY A 104 -12.25 -10.41 7.57
C GLY A 104 -11.32 -11.47 6.94
N SER A 105 -10.47 -11.09 6.01
CA SER A 105 -9.52 -12.00 5.34
C SER A 105 -8.18 -12.12 6.07
N LEU A 106 -7.90 -11.24 7.02
CA LEU A 106 -6.67 -11.21 7.79
C LEU A 106 -6.89 -11.72 9.22
N ASN A 107 -5.81 -12.15 9.88
CA ASN A 107 -5.86 -12.56 11.27
C ASN A 107 -6.03 -11.33 12.18
N PRO A 108 -7.08 -11.27 13.03
CA PRO A 108 -7.28 -10.16 13.96
C PRO A 108 -6.13 -10.05 14.96
N ASN A 109 -5.81 -8.83 15.39
CA ASN A 109 -4.81 -8.55 16.43
C ASN A 109 -3.44 -9.18 16.17
N SER A 110 -3.03 -9.19 14.90
CA SER A 110 -1.78 -9.81 14.45
C SER A 110 -0.87 -8.81 13.75
N THR A 111 0.39 -9.18 13.58
CA THR A 111 1.38 -8.43 12.80
C THR A 111 1.80 -9.25 11.59
N TYR A 112 1.68 -8.66 10.42
CA TYR A 112 2.19 -9.20 9.17
C TYR A 112 3.56 -8.60 8.88
N ARG A 113 4.57 -9.46 8.70
CA ARG A 113 5.95 -9.05 8.38
C ARG A 113 6.35 -9.56 7.02
N ASN A 114 7.15 -8.75 6.31
CA ASN A 114 7.66 -9.11 4.98
C ASN A 114 6.54 -9.41 3.96
N TYR A 115 5.47 -8.67 4.03
CA TYR A 115 4.38 -8.75 3.07
C TYR A 115 4.82 -8.13 1.76
N GLN A 116 4.72 -8.87 0.67
CA GLN A 116 5.32 -8.51 -0.61
C GLN A 116 4.34 -7.78 -1.52
N TRP A 117 4.85 -6.81 -2.26
CA TRP A 117 4.13 -6.05 -3.26
C TRP A 117 4.91 -6.06 -4.55
N THR A 118 4.30 -6.51 -5.63
CA THR A 118 4.89 -6.51 -6.98
C THR A 118 4.25 -5.41 -7.81
N LEU A 119 5.08 -4.50 -8.31
CA LEU A 119 4.66 -3.38 -9.15
C LEU A 119 5.38 -3.44 -10.49
N THR A 120 4.67 -3.00 -11.54
CA THR A 120 5.24 -2.83 -12.88
C THR A 120 5.34 -1.37 -13.25
N ARG A 121 6.35 -1.04 -14.06
CA ARG A 121 6.59 0.30 -14.57
C ARG A 121 5.53 0.69 -15.58
N THR A 122 5.01 1.92 -15.46
CA THR A 122 4.12 2.55 -16.43
C THR A 122 4.76 3.82 -16.99
N LEU A 123 4.10 4.48 -17.96
CA LEU A 123 4.57 5.76 -18.51
C LEU A 123 4.69 6.86 -17.44
N PHE A 124 3.87 6.81 -16.40
CA PHE A 124 3.77 7.87 -15.40
C PHE A 124 4.18 7.44 -13.98
N GLY A 125 4.65 6.21 -13.81
CA GLY A 125 5.04 5.71 -12.50
C GLY A 125 4.98 4.20 -12.40
N TRP A 126 4.25 3.69 -11.43
CA TRP A 126 4.15 2.28 -11.10
C TRP A 126 2.70 1.84 -10.94
N GLU A 127 2.42 0.58 -11.25
CA GLU A 127 1.13 -0.07 -11.06
C GLU A 127 1.28 -1.34 -10.22
N ILE A 128 0.45 -1.49 -9.20
CA ILE A 128 0.44 -2.68 -8.36
C ILE A 128 -0.19 -3.84 -9.12
N GLN A 129 0.51 -4.97 -9.22
CA GLN A 129 0.06 -6.18 -9.90
C GLN A 129 -0.34 -7.29 -8.94
N ASP A 130 0.34 -7.39 -7.81
CA ASP A 130 0.13 -8.48 -6.85
C ASP A 130 0.63 -8.10 -5.47
N TRP A 131 0.06 -8.71 -4.44
CA TRP A 131 0.50 -8.59 -3.05
C TRP A 131 0.20 -9.86 -2.26
N GLY A 132 0.94 -10.06 -1.18
CA GLY A 132 0.81 -11.22 -0.30
C GLY A 132 2.16 -11.79 0.13
N TYR A 133 2.12 -13.02 0.63
CA TYR A 133 3.32 -13.80 0.86
C TYR A 133 3.72 -14.54 -0.42
N GLY A 134 5.01 -14.43 -0.77
CA GLY A 134 5.57 -15.07 -1.95
C GLY A 134 6.11 -16.47 -1.69
#